data_1fab6c0efe23896515011242becb2da2
#
_entry.id   1fab6c0efe23896515011242becb2da2
#
_cell.length_a   1.000
_cell.length_b   1.000
_cell.length_c   1.000
_cell.angle_alpha   90.00
_cell.angle_beta   90.00
_cell.angle_gamma   90.00
#
_symmetry.space_group_name_H-M   'P 1'
#
loop_
_entity.id
_entity.type
_entity.pdbx_description
1 polymer ?
#
loop_
_entity_poly.entity_id
_entity_poly.type
_entity_poly.pdbx_seq_one_letter_code
_entity_poly.pdbx_strand_id
1 'polypeptide(L)'
;QQDFPVIDYHVHLKGGLTKEMAQAMSMNYGINYGVAPNAGEGGVGRMLANDDEVYAYYDEVKDMPFLCGVQGEGRKWTATFSQEALGIFDYLFTDAMTIVDHKGRLSRIYRPEEVHYDGISKEQYMDHLVDQTVKILTNEPADIFANPTYLPEDMQADYDTYWTDKRINQVLDVLQKYQIALEINAR
;
A
#
# COMPACT_ATOMS: atom_id res chain seq x y z
N GLN A 1 -10.75 -25.63 13.68
CA GLN A 1 -10.45 -24.54 14.61
C GLN A 1 -9.08 -23.99 14.23
N GLN A 2 -8.96 -22.71 13.92
CA GLN A 2 -7.66 -22.11 13.61
C GLN A 2 -6.93 -21.83 14.92
N ASP A 3 -5.67 -22.23 14.99
CA ASP A 3 -4.84 -22.08 16.20
C ASP A 3 -4.12 -20.71 16.25
N PHE A 4 -4.41 -19.82 15.28
CA PHE A 4 -3.83 -18.47 15.20
C PHE A 4 -4.91 -17.44 14.82
N PRO A 5 -4.77 -16.18 15.24
CA PRO A 5 -5.69 -15.12 14.86
C PRO A 5 -5.61 -14.85 13.36
N VAL A 6 -6.76 -14.71 12.71
CA VAL A 6 -6.83 -14.22 11.33
C VAL A 6 -7.03 -12.72 11.39
N ILE A 7 -6.19 -11.99 10.65
CA ILE A 7 -6.21 -10.52 10.61
C ILE A 7 -6.20 -10.09 9.15
N ASP A 8 -7.14 -9.21 8.79
CA ASP A 8 -7.11 -8.45 7.56
C ASP A 8 -6.54 -7.06 7.86
N TYR A 9 -5.32 -6.80 7.39
CA TYR A 9 -4.61 -5.55 7.64
C TYR A 9 -4.95 -4.42 6.65
N HIS A 10 -5.75 -4.70 5.60
CA HIS A 10 -5.97 -3.74 4.52
C HIS A 10 -7.43 -3.32 4.39
N VAL A 11 -8.03 -2.88 5.51
CA VAL A 11 -9.42 -2.45 5.53
C VAL A 11 -9.52 -0.92 5.50
N HIS A 12 -10.12 -0.39 4.44
CA HIS A 12 -10.45 1.03 4.34
C HIS A 12 -11.91 1.28 4.72
N LEU A 13 -12.16 2.20 5.63
CA LEU A 13 -13.51 2.68 5.93
C LEU A 13 -13.97 3.64 4.83
N LYS A 14 -14.49 3.07 3.72
CA LYS A 14 -14.95 3.80 2.53
C LYS A 14 -16.16 3.15 1.89
N GLY A 15 -16.79 3.82 0.91
CA GLY A 15 -17.91 3.24 0.16
C GLY A 15 -19.14 2.88 1.00
N GLY A 16 -19.35 3.58 2.13
CA GLY A 16 -20.44 3.31 3.06
C GLY A 16 -20.10 2.33 4.19
N LEU A 17 -18.91 1.73 4.19
CA LEU A 17 -18.44 0.92 5.31
C LEU A 17 -18.08 1.84 6.48
N THR A 18 -18.93 1.81 7.53
CA THR A 18 -18.65 2.53 8.79
C THR A 18 -17.83 1.67 9.75
N LYS A 19 -17.24 2.28 10.78
CA LYS A 19 -16.50 1.55 11.81
C LYS A 19 -17.38 0.55 12.57
N GLU A 20 -18.64 0.88 12.81
CA GLU A 20 -19.60 -0.01 13.47
C GLU A 20 -19.96 -1.21 12.58
N MET A 21 -20.10 -1.00 11.27
CA MET A 21 -20.31 -2.09 10.29
C MET A 21 -19.07 -2.98 10.21
N ALA A 22 -17.88 -2.40 10.14
CA ALA A 22 -16.63 -3.15 10.14
C ALA A 22 -16.47 -4.00 11.40
N GLN A 23 -16.81 -3.45 12.58
CA GLN A 23 -16.81 -4.21 13.83
C GLN A 23 -17.79 -5.37 13.81
N ALA A 24 -19.02 -5.14 13.34
CA ALA A 24 -20.02 -6.20 13.22
C ALA A 24 -19.58 -7.32 12.26
N MET A 25 -18.95 -6.95 11.14
CA MET A 25 -18.39 -7.91 10.19
C MET A 25 -17.23 -8.70 10.79
N SER A 26 -16.29 -8.03 11.46
CA SER A 26 -15.17 -8.66 12.16
C SER A 26 -15.67 -9.72 13.16
N MET A 27 -16.64 -9.38 13.99
CA MET A 27 -17.25 -10.30 14.95
C MET A 27 -17.97 -11.47 14.26
N ASN A 28 -18.73 -11.19 13.19
CA ASN A 28 -19.52 -12.21 12.48
C ASN A 28 -18.64 -13.23 11.76
N TYR A 29 -17.53 -12.80 11.19
CA TYR A 29 -16.60 -13.67 10.43
C TYR A 29 -15.47 -14.24 11.29
N GLY A 30 -15.26 -13.74 12.51
CA GLY A 30 -14.15 -14.14 13.37
C GLY A 30 -12.79 -13.70 12.80
N ILE A 31 -12.75 -12.59 12.05
CA ILE A 31 -11.55 -11.99 11.45
C ILE A 31 -11.27 -10.66 12.15
N ASN A 32 -10.08 -10.49 12.70
CA ASN A 32 -9.68 -9.19 13.22
C ASN A 32 -9.37 -8.23 12.06
N TYR A 33 -9.73 -6.97 12.21
CA TYR A 33 -9.45 -5.96 11.19
C TYR A 33 -8.35 -5.00 11.64
N GLY A 34 -7.46 -4.70 10.69
CA GLY A 34 -6.61 -3.54 10.72
C GLY A 34 -7.22 -2.47 9.81
N VAL A 35 -7.69 -1.38 10.41
CA VAL A 35 -8.28 -0.27 9.64
C VAL A 35 -7.21 0.77 9.32
N ALA A 36 -7.18 1.20 8.06
CA ALA A 36 -6.16 2.11 7.59
C ALA A 36 -6.76 3.19 6.69
N PRO A 37 -6.58 4.48 7.00
CA PRO A 37 -6.78 5.55 6.05
C PRO A 37 -5.58 5.62 5.10
N ASN A 38 -5.73 6.34 4.00
CA ASN A 38 -4.60 6.73 3.18
C ASN A 38 -3.93 7.99 3.77
N ALA A 39 -2.62 8.11 3.61
CA ALA A 39 -1.85 9.27 4.07
C ALA A 39 -0.90 9.75 2.97
N GLY A 40 -0.90 11.06 2.70
CA GLY A 40 -0.09 11.68 1.65
C GLY A 40 -0.93 12.31 0.54
N GLU A 41 -0.50 12.17 -0.71
CA GLU A 41 -1.15 12.80 -1.86
C GLU A 41 -1.61 11.75 -2.89
N GLY A 42 -2.82 11.93 -3.40
CA GLY A 42 -3.29 11.25 -4.61
C GLY A 42 -4.02 9.92 -4.42
N GLY A 43 -4.26 9.50 -3.18
CA GLY A 43 -5.01 8.28 -2.89
C GLY A 43 -6.53 8.39 -3.12
N VAL A 44 -7.24 7.32 -2.84
CA VAL A 44 -8.70 7.20 -2.95
C VAL A 44 -9.30 7.00 -1.57
N GLY A 45 -10.39 7.70 -1.26
CA GLY A 45 -11.06 7.61 0.04
C GLY A 45 -10.57 8.67 1.02
N ARG A 46 -10.57 8.34 2.32
CA ARG A 46 -10.10 9.28 3.36
C ARG A 46 -8.59 9.43 3.27
N MET A 47 -8.12 10.64 3.09
CA MET A 47 -6.71 11.03 3.07
C MET A 47 -6.36 11.80 4.33
N LEU A 48 -5.24 11.46 4.95
CA LEU A 48 -4.62 12.25 6.02
C LEU A 48 -3.51 13.09 5.40
N ALA A 49 -3.53 14.41 5.64
CA ALA A 49 -2.63 15.37 5.00
C ALA A 49 -1.66 16.05 5.97
N ASN A 50 -1.82 15.84 7.28
CA ASN A 50 -0.98 16.44 8.33
C ASN A 50 -1.15 15.69 9.65
N ASP A 51 -0.32 16.02 10.65
CA ASP A 51 -0.31 15.38 11.96
C ASP A 51 -1.63 15.55 12.72
N ASP A 52 -2.28 16.71 12.63
CA ASP A 52 -3.55 16.96 13.33
C ASP A 52 -4.63 15.99 12.84
N GLU A 53 -4.66 15.70 11.54
CA GLU A 53 -5.58 14.73 10.95
C GLU A 53 -5.25 13.29 11.37
N VAL A 54 -3.97 12.97 11.58
CA VAL A 54 -3.54 11.67 12.13
C VAL A 54 -4.10 11.52 13.55
N TYR A 55 -3.91 12.52 14.42
CA TYR A 55 -4.43 12.46 15.78
C TYR A 55 -5.94 12.41 15.84
N ALA A 56 -6.63 13.19 15.00
CA ALA A 56 -8.09 13.16 14.90
C ALA A 56 -8.62 11.80 14.45
N TYR A 57 -7.97 11.17 13.47
CA TYR A 57 -8.33 9.83 13.02
C TYR A 57 -8.12 8.79 14.11
N TYR A 58 -6.97 8.83 14.78
CA TYR A 58 -6.68 7.91 15.87
C TYR A 58 -7.74 8.01 16.98
N ASP A 59 -8.12 9.24 17.37
CA ASP A 59 -9.18 9.46 18.37
C ASP A 59 -10.54 8.89 17.98
N GLU A 60 -10.84 8.79 16.68
CA GLU A 60 -12.07 8.17 16.19
C GLU A 60 -12.09 6.65 16.33
N VAL A 61 -10.93 6.00 16.25
CA VAL A 61 -10.83 4.52 16.14
C VAL A 61 -10.18 3.84 17.35
N LYS A 62 -9.49 4.57 18.23
CA LYS A 62 -8.71 4.02 19.35
C LYS A 62 -9.49 3.15 20.32
N ASP A 63 -10.80 3.40 20.47
CA ASP A 63 -11.69 2.64 21.38
C ASP A 63 -12.37 1.46 20.66
N MET A 64 -12.10 1.27 19.37
CA MET A 64 -12.61 0.16 18.59
C MET A 64 -11.64 -1.04 18.67
N PRO A 65 -12.14 -2.28 18.53
CA PRO A 65 -11.29 -3.47 18.58
C PRO A 65 -10.58 -3.71 17.25
N PHE A 66 -9.90 -2.68 16.72
CA PHE A 66 -9.13 -2.73 15.48
C PHE A 66 -7.65 -2.50 15.74
N LEU A 67 -6.80 -3.03 14.86
CA LEU A 67 -5.45 -2.49 14.69
C LEU A 67 -5.57 -1.22 13.86
N CYS A 68 -4.85 -0.19 14.27
CA CYS A 68 -4.83 1.11 13.60
C CYS A 68 -3.62 1.20 12.69
N GLY A 69 -3.86 1.06 11.38
CA GLY A 69 -2.79 1.19 10.37
C GLY A 69 -2.88 2.47 9.57
N VAL A 70 -1.93 2.66 8.66
CA VAL A 70 -1.98 3.72 7.65
C VAL A 70 -1.32 3.26 6.36
N GLN A 71 -1.94 3.59 5.22
CA GLN A 71 -1.38 3.38 3.88
C GLN A 71 -0.71 4.66 3.39
N GLY A 72 0.61 4.59 3.18
CA GLY A 72 1.36 5.66 2.55
C GLY A 72 1.06 5.79 1.07
N GLU A 73 0.60 6.96 0.65
CA GLU A 73 0.23 7.28 -0.73
C GLU A 73 1.13 8.36 -1.32
N GLY A 74 1.42 8.22 -2.62
CA GLY A 74 2.38 9.09 -3.28
C GLY A 74 3.79 8.90 -2.71
N ARG A 75 4.78 9.62 -3.24
CA ARG A 75 6.19 9.36 -2.86
C ARG A 75 6.72 10.34 -1.79
N LYS A 76 5.89 11.25 -1.29
CA LYS A 76 6.30 12.27 -0.30
C LYS A 76 5.62 12.12 1.07
N TRP A 77 4.81 11.08 1.28
CA TRP A 77 4.04 10.91 2.49
C TRP A 77 4.93 10.90 3.75
N THR A 78 6.11 10.29 3.69
CA THR A 78 7.05 10.23 4.81
C THR A 78 7.61 11.60 5.23
N ALA A 79 7.58 12.60 4.33
CA ALA A 79 8.01 13.96 4.61
C ALA A 79 6.85 14.86 5.08
N THR A 80 5.61 14.37 4.99
CA THR A 80 4.40 15.12 5.35
C THR A 80 4.10 15.01 6.85
N PHE A 81 4.50 13.89 7.48
CA PHE A 81 4.17 13.57 8.86
C PHE A 81 5.41 13.53 9.74
N SER A 82 5.24 13.93 11.00
CA SER A 82 6.28 13.75 12.02
C SER A 82 6.45 12.26 12.37
N GLN A 83 7.62 11.89 12.89
CA GLN A 83 7.86 10.54 13.40
C GLN A 83 6.95 10.22 14.59
N GLU A 84 6.56 11.22 15.37
CA GLU A 84 5.64 11.09 16.49
C GLU A 84 4.23 10.73 16.01
N ALA A 85 3.72 11.42 14.99
CA ALA A 85 2.43 11.11 14.39
C ALA A 85 2.40 9.72 13.73
N LEU A 86 3.44 9.36 12.99
CA LEU A 86 3.54 8.02 12.40
C LEU A 86 3.67 6.91 13.45
N GLY A 87 4.28 7.22 14.60
CA GLY A 87 4.46 6.28 15.71
C GLY A 87 3.19 5.92 16.47
N ILE A 88 2.05 6.56 16.17
CA ILE A 88 0.74 6.21 16.77
C ILE A 88 0.17 4.94 16.16
N PHE A 89 0.46 4.69 14.88
CA PHE A 89 -0.08 3.55 14.17
C PHE A 89 0.56 2.23 14.62
N ASP A 90 -0.24 1.18 14.68
CA ASP A 90 0.24 -0.18 14.98
C ASP A 90 1.09 -0.74 13.83
N TYR A 91 0.83 -0.30 12.59
CA TYR A 91 1.59 -0.68 11.40
C TYR A 91 1.45 0.36 10.28
N LEU A 92 2.48 0.41 9.45
CA LEU A 92 2.53 1.23 8.25
C LEU A 92 2.61 0.31 7.01
N PHE A 93 1.90 0.64 5.95
CA PHE A 93 2.08 -0.05 4.69
C PHE A 93 2.13 0.90 3.49
N THR A 94 2.84 0.47 2.49
CA THR A 94 3.02 1.18 1.23
C THR A 94 2.82 0.25 0.06
N ASP A 95 2.67 0.80 -1.12
CA ASP A 95 2.64 0.05 -2.37
C ASP A 95 3.49 0.72 -3.45
N ALA A 96 3.58 0.08 -4.61
CA ALA A 96 4.24 0.62 -5.79
C ALA A 96 3.23 0.99 -6.89
N MET A 97 1.97 1.26 -6.53
CA MET A 97 0.95 1.67 -7.50
C MET A 97 1.11 3.13 -7.95
N THR A 98 1.88 3.93 -7.20
CA THR A 98 2.30 5.27 -7.59
C THR A 98 3.83 5.32 -7.63
N ILE A 99 4.40 5.54 -8.81
CA ILE A 99 5.84 5.61 -9.04
C ILE A 99 6.26 6.92 -9.70
N VAL A 100 7.55 7.16 -9.75
CA VAL A 100 8.13 8.19 -10.64
C VAL A 100 8.55 7.48 -11.92
N ASP A 101 7.98 7.87 -13.07
CA ASP A 101 8.30 7.25 -14.34
C ASP A 101 9.73 7.60 -14.84
N HIS A 102 10.14 7.00 -15.95
CA HIS A 102 11.47 7.19 -16.55
C HIS A 102 11.74 8.61 -17.08
N LYS A 103 10.73 9.47 -17.12
CA LYS A 103 10.82 10.91 -17.43
C LYS A 103 10.73 11.81 -16.20
N GLY A 104 10.63 11.23 -15.01
CA GLY A 104 10.52 11.99 -13.75
C GLY A 104 9.10 12.47 -13.42
N ARG A 105 8.06 11.96 -14.10
CA ARG A 105 6.66 12.29 -13.84
C ARG A 105 6.09 11.33 -12.79
N LEU A 106 5.21 11.82 -11.92
CA LEU A 106 4.42 10.96 -11.05
C LEU A 106 3.42 10.17 -11.91
N SER A 107 3.37 8.87 -11.74
CA SER A 107 2.52 7.95 -12.51
C SER A 107 1.81 7.00 -11.56
N ARG A 108 0.49 7.07 -11.54
CA ARG A 108 -0.38 6.11 -10.87
C ARG A 108 -0.69 4.99 -11.87
N ILE A 109 -0.06 3.84 -11.69
CA ILE A 109 -0.09 2.76 -12.69
C ILE A 109 -1.47 2.12 -12.86
N TYR A 110 -2.42 2.40 -11.94
CA TYR A 110 -3.83 2.03 -12.04
C TYR A 110 -4.67 3.03 -12.86
N ARG A 111 -4.05 4.07 -13.39
CA ARG A 111 -4.67 5.07 -14.28
C ARG A 111 -4.01 4.99 -15.65
N PRO A 112 -4.67 4.40 -16.65
CA PRO A 112 -4.08 4.21 -17.97
C PRO A 112 -3.53 5.50 -18.60
N GLU A 113 -4.20 6.63 -18.35
CA GLU A 113 -3.81 7.95 -18.87
C GLU A 113 -2.52 8.50 -18.26
N GLU A 114 -2.04 7.94 -17.14
CA GLU A 114 -0.79 8.33 -16.49
C GLU A 114 0.37 7.37 -16.79
N VAL A 115 0.10 6.27 -17.49
CA VAL A 115 1.12 5.29 -17.87
C VAL A 115 1.70 5.66 -19.23
N HIS A 116 3.00 5.87 -19.29
CA HIS A 116 3.68 6.31 -20.51
C HIS A 116 4.92 5.47 -20.78
N TYR A 117 5.08 5.06 -22.03
CA TYR A 117 6.22 4.27 -22.52
C TYR A 117 7.18 5.10 -23.40
N ASP A 118 7.10 6.42 -23.40
CA ASP A 118 7.81 7.35 -24.28
C ASP A 118 9.28 7.00 -24.51
N GLY A 119 9.58 6.27 -25.60
CA GLY A 119 10.92 5.89 -26.01
C GLY A 119 11.49 4.65 -25.31
N ILE A 120 10.70 3.91 -24.54
CA ILE A 120 11.07 2.64 -23.93
C ILE A 120 10.07 1.53 -24.30
N SER A 121 10.52 0.27 -24.25
CA SER A 121 9.63 -0.88 -24.38
C SER A 121 8.92 -1.19 -23.06
N LYS A 122 7.85 -1.99 -23.12
CA LYS A 122 7.17 -2.49 -21.90
C LYS A 122 8.11 -3.30 -21.00
N GLU A 123 9.06 -4.03 -21.56
CA GLU A 123 10.10 -4.73 -20.80
C GLU A 123 11.00 -3.75 -20.01
N GLN A 124 11.42 -2.67 -20.65
CA GLN A 124 12.21 -1.62 -19.98
C GLN A 124 11.38 -0.87 -18.94
N TYR A 125 10.09 -0.67 -19.21
CA TYR A 125 9.17 -0.12 -18.21
C TYR A 125 9.05 -1.03 -16.99
N MET A 126 8.96 -2.36 -17.19
CA MET A 126 8.93 -3.32 -16.09
C MET A 126 10.21 -3.28 -15.24
N ASP A 127 11.38 -3.23 -15.90
CA ASP A 127 12.65 -3.08 -15.17
C ASP A 127 12.64 -1.80 -14.32
N HIS A 128 12.14 -0.71 -14.88
CA HIS A 128 12.00 0.55 -14.17
C HIS A 128 10.97 0.44 -13.00
N LEU A 129 9.84 -0.22 -13.20
CA LEU A 129 8.84 -0.45 -12.13
C LEU A 129 9.43 -1.23 -10.96
N VAL A 130 10.20 -2.28 -11.25
CA VAL A 130 10.91 -3.05 -10.22
C VAL A 130 11.94 -2.19 -9.49
N ASP A 131 12.73 -1.39 -10.22
CA ASP A 131 13.69 -0.46 -9.63
C ASP A 131 13.02 0.59 -8.73
N GLN A 132 11.86 1.11 -9.12
CA GLN A 132 11.08 2.02 -8.28
C GLN A 132 10.53 1.31 -7.04
N THR A 133 10.02 0.09 -7.20
CA THR A 133 9.56 -0.75 -6.07
C THR A 133 10.68 -0.97 -5.05
N VAL A 134 11.87 -1.35 -5.51
CA VAL A 134 13.05 -1.52 -4.65
C VAL A 134 13.41 -0.23 -3.92
N LYS A 135 13.36 0.92 -4.60
CA LYS A 135 13.63 2.23 -3.98
C LYS A 135 12.59 2.58 -2.91
N ILE A 136 11.31 2.35 -3.19
CA ILE A 136 10.21 2.57 -2.24
C ILE A 136 10.46 1.75 -0.98
N LEU A 137 10.63 0.44 -1.12
CA LEU A 137 10.83 -0.49 -0.01
C LEU A 137 12.14 -0.25 0.78
N THR A 138 13.12 0.40 0.15
CA THR A 138 14.38 0.75 0.82
C THR A 138 14.29 2.05 1.63
N ASN A 139 13.45 2.99 1.21
CA ASN A 139 13.45 4.36 1.74
C ASN A 139 12.21 4.73 2.54
N GLU A 140 11.10 4.02 2.36
CA GLU A 140 9.86 4.29 3.09
C GLU A 140 9.74 3.35 4.30
N PRO A 141 9.36 3.86 5.48
CA PRO A 141 9.10 3.02 6.64
C PRO A 141 7.80 2.23 6.38
N ALA A 142 7.90 0.95 6.14
CA ALA A 142 6.75 0.10 5.91
C ALA A 142 6.93 -1.26 6.58
N ASP A 143 5.88 -1.70 7.28
CA ASP A 143 5.79 -3.04 7.85
C ASP A 143 5.22 -4.03 6.83
N ILE A 144 4.40 -3.54 5.90
CA ILE A 144 3.72 -4.37 4.89
C ILE A 144 3.86 -3.72 3.50
N PHE A 145 4.18 -4.53 2.50
CA PHE A 145 4.12 -4.16 1.09
C PHE A 145 2.81 -4.68 0.48
N ALA A 146 1.93 -3.75 0.14
CA ALA A 146 0.62 -4.04 -0.43
C ALA A 146 0.63 -4.04 -1.96
N ASN A 147 -0.34 -4.71 -2.58
CA ASN A 147 -0.52 -4.79 -4.04
C ASN A 147 0.76 -5.17 -4.81
N PRO A 148 1.53 -6.18 -4.40
CA PRO A 148 2.96 -6.33 -4.74
C PRO A 148 3.25 -6.54 -6.22
N THR A 149 2.31 -7.04 -7.00
CA THR A 149 2.52 -7.38 -8.41
C THR A 149 1.53 -6.69 -9.34
N TYR A 150 1.06 -5.53 -8.95
CA TYR A 150 0.15 -4.76 -9.79
C TYR A 150 0.82 -4.36 -11.12
N LEU A 151 0.06 -4.44 -12.21
CA LEU A 151 0.49 -4.04 -13.55
C LEU A 151 -0.47 -3.01 -14.14
N PRO A 152 0.01 -2.10 -15.01
CA PRO A 152 -0.84 -1.32 -15.88
C PRO A 152 -1.84 -2.19 -16.66
N GLU A 153 -3.03 -1.67 -16.92
CA GLU A 153 -4.13 -2.41 -17.54
C GLU A 153 -3.71 -3.12 -18.83
N ASP A 154 -2.95 -2.44 -19.69
CA ASP A 154 -2.49 -2.95 -20.98
C ASP A 154 -1.33 -3.96 -20.90
N MET A 155 -0.90 -4.31 -19.69
CA MET A 155 0.13 -5.32 -19.42
C MET A 155 -0.42 -6.52 -18.64
N GLN A 156 -1.62 -6.44 -18.08
CA GLN A 156 -2.17 -7.47 -17.18
C GLN A 156 -2.40 -8.82 -17.90
N ALA A 157 -2.74 -8.79 -19.21
CA ALA A 157 -2.96 -10.01 -19.99
C ALA A 157 -1.69 -10.87 -20.14
N ASP A 158 -0.52 -10.24 -20.06
CA ASP A 158 0.79 -10.89 -20.22
C ASP A 158 1.57 -10.95 -18.90
N TYR A 159 0.86 -11.10 -17.78
CA TYR A 159 1.42 -11.04 -16.42
C TYR A 159 2.70 -11.86 -16.26
N ASP A 160 2.70 -13.14 -16.65
CA ASP A 160 3.84 -14.06 -16.51
C ASP A 160 5.05 -13.65 -17.37
N THR A 161 4.81 -12.88 -18.44
CA THR A 161 5.89 -12.33 -19.27
C THR A 161 6.62 -11.21 -18.54
N TYR A 162 5.89 -10.38 -17.82
CA TYR A 162 6.45 -9.20 -17.17
C TYR A 162 6.96 -9.49 -15.75
N TRP A 163 6.23 -10.27 -14.95
CA TRP A 163 6.66 -10.72 -13.62
C TRP A 163 7.46 -12.01 -13.71
N THR A 164 8.69 -11.91 -14.22
CA THR A 164 9.63 -13.02 -14.28
C THR A 164 10.18 -13.35 -12.90
N ASP A 165 10.66 -14.60 -12.69
CA ASP A 165 11.31 -15.02 -11.44
C ASP A 165 12.43 -14.07 -11.01
N LYS A 166 13.20 -13.54 -11.96
CA LYS A 166 14.26 -12.57 -11.68
C LYS A 166 13.71 -11.30 -11.04
N ARG A 167 12.65 -10.73 -11.59
CA ARG A 167 12.02 -9.50 -11.08
C ARG A 167 11.34 -9.70 -9.74
N ILE A 168 10.64 -10.84 -9.60
CA ILE A 168 10.03 -11.24 -8.32
C ILE A 168 11.11 -11.38 -7.25
N ASN A 169 12.20 -12.09 -7.52
CA ASN A 169 13.28 -12.28 -6.56
C ASN A 169 13.96 -10.96 -6.16
N GLN A 170 14.10 -9.99 -7.08
CA GLN A 170 14.63 -8.67 -6.73
C GLN A 170 13.77 -7.96 -5.66
N VAL A 171 12.45 -8.07 -5.75
CA VAL A 171 11.52 -7.51 -4.75
C VAL A 171 11.59 -8.31 -3.45
N LEU A 172 11.55 -9.66 -3.54
CA LEU A 172 11.60 -10.53 -2.36
C LEU A 172 12.90 -10.36 -1.55
N ASP A 173 14.04 -10.17 -2.20
CA ASP A 173 15.34 -9.93 -1.55
C ASP A 173 15.30 -8.66 -0.68
N VAL A 174 14.64 -7.61 -1.17
CA VAL A 174 14.48 -6.35 -0.41
C VAL A 174 13.51 -6.54 0.75
N LEU A 175 12.38 -7.19 0.52
CA LEU A 175 11.41 -7.49 1.57
C LEU A 175 12.05 -8.30 2.71
N GLN A 176 12.82 -9.32 2.36
CA GLN A 176 13.55 -10.14 3.32
C GLN A 176 14.61 -9.32 4.08
N LYS A 177 15.38 -8.50 3.36
CA LYS A 177 16.44 -7.67 3.96
C LYS A 177 15.90 -6.70 4.99
N TYR A 178 14.76 -6.08 4.74
CA TYR A 178 14.15 -5.09 5.61
C TYR A 178 13.03 -5.63 6.49
N GLN A 179 12.78 -6.95 6.42
CA GLN A 179 11.75 -7.66 7.20
C GLN A 179 10.34 -7.11 6.99
N ILE A 180 10.04 -6.72 5.75
CA ILE A 180 8.73 -6.20 5.34
C ILE A 180 7.84 -7.39 4.97
N ALA A 181 6.64 -7.45 5.52
CA ALA A 181 5.65 -8.46 5.17
C ALA A 181 5.09 -8.21 3.76
N LEU A 182 4.79 -9.29 3.04
CA LEU A 182 4.17 -9.24 1.72
C LEU A 182 2.68 -9.52 1.84
N GLU A 183 1.86 -8.62 1.31
CA GLU A 183 0.43 -8.87 1.19
C GLU A 183 0.16 -9.91 0.10
N ILE A 184 -0.74 -10.86 0.38
CA ILE A 184 -1.34 -11.73 -0.63
C ILE A 184 -2.75 -11.21 -0.86
N ASN A 185 -2.93 -10.50 -1.97
CA ASN A 185 -4.20 -9.90 -2.33
C ASN A 185 -4.90 -10.75 -3.39
N ALA A 186 -6.13 -11.20 -3.09
CA ALA A 186 -6.98 -11.88 -4.07
C ALA A 186 -7.73 -10.83 -4.90
N ARG A 187 -7.52 -10.83 -6.21
CA ARG A 187 -8.24 -10.01 -7.19
C ARG A 187 -9.06 -10.87 -8.11
#